data_c16f811240c011da1de28d4b5605f562
#
_entry.id   c16f811240c011da1de28d4b5605f562
#
_cell.length_a   1.000
_cell.length_b   1.000
_cell.length_c   1.000
_cell.angle_alpha   90.00
_cell.angle_beta   90.00
_cell.angle_gamma   90.00
#
_symmetry.space_group_name_H-M   'P 1'
#
loop_
_entity.id
_entity.type
_entity.pdbx_description
1 polymer ?
#
loop_
_entity_poly.entity_id
_entity_poly.type
_entity_poly.pdbx_seq_one_letter_code
_entity_poly.pdbx_strand_id
1 'polypeptide(L)'
;SIAVIGPNADQVQFGDYTWSRTNKDGVTPLEGIRKLTEPFGIQIRYAQGCSMMSLDTIHIASAVEAARQSDVAILFCGSSSASLARDYNETNCGEGFDLADLALTGAQGKLIKAIHATGKPVILVLVTGKPFSIAWEKKHIPAILIQWYAGEQEGSSIANILFGKTNPSGHLTVSFPQSSGHLPAYYNHLPT
;
A
#
# COMPACT_ATOMS: atom_id res chain seq x y z
N SER A 1 8.73 13.48 12.94
CA SER A 1 7.31 13.10 12.83
C SER A 1 7.02 12.43 11.49
N ILE A 2 6.11 11.46 11.46
CA ILE A 2 5.80 10.62 10.29
C ILE A 2 4.29 10.58 10.11
N ALA A 3 3.81 10.81 8.89
CA ALA A 3 2.45 10.52 8.51
C ALA A 3 2.36 9.09 7.94
N VAL A 4 1.51 8.26 8.50
CA VAL A 4 1.19 6.91 8.02
C VAL A 4 -0.21 6.95 7.43
N ILE A 5 -0.32 6.75 6.13
CA ILE A 5 -1.54 7.07 5.38
C ILE A 5 -1.92 5.91 4.46
N GLY A 6 -3.21 5.72 4.25
CA GLY A 6 -3.73 4.81 3.23
C GLY A 6 -4.65 3.72 3.75
N PRO A 7 -5.43 3.09 2.84
CA PRO A 7 -6.40 2.07 3.22
C PRO A 7 -5.76 0.78 3.76
N ASN A 8 -4.51 0.49 3.39
CA ASN A 8 -3.78 -0.66 3.91
C ASN A 8 -2.92 -0.35 5.15
N ALA A 9 -2.87 0.91 5.60
CA ALA A 9 -1.96 1.31 6.69
C ALA A 9 -2.27 0.63 8.03
N ASP A 10 -3.55 0.42 8.33
CA ASP A 10 -4.01 -0.18 9.59
C ASP A 10 -4.81 -1.47 9.36
N GLN A 11 -4.32 -2.29 8.45
CA GLN A 11 -4.89 -3.61 8.13
C GLN A 11 -3.79 -4.62 7.86
N VAL A 12 -3.93 -5.84 8.40
CA VAL A 12 -3.09 -6.97 8.04
C VAL A 12 -3.66 -7.65 6.80
N GLN A 13 -2.83 -7.86 5.79
CA GLN A 13 -3.22 -8.55 4.57
C GLN A 13 -2.73 -9.99 4.58
N PHE A 14 -3.65 -10.91 4.84
CA PHE A 14 -3.34 -12.35 4.91
C PHE A 14 -3.41 -13.04 3.56
N GLY A 15 -4.18 -12.54 2.63
CA GLY A 15 -4.50 -13.21 1.37
C GLY A 15 -5.64 -14.22 1.51
N ASP A 16 -5.98 -14.88 0.40
CA ASP A 16 -7.01 -15.92 0.37
C ASP A 16 -6.54 -17.20 1.06
N TYR A 17 -7.51 -18.02 1.49
CA TYR A 17 -7.28 -19.35 2.07
C TYR A 17 -6.40 -19.38 3.32
N THR A 18 -6.28 -18.27 4.02
CA THR A 18 -5.56 -18.20 5.29
C THR A 18 -6.48 -18.52 6.47
N TRP A 19 -5.88 -19.00 7.57
CA TRP A 19 -6.61 -19.33 8.79
C TRP A 19 -7.17 -18.09 9.48
N SER A 20 -6.47 -16.96 9.40
CA SER A 20 -6.90 -15.69 9.99
C SER A 20 -7.37 -14.68 8.96
N ARG A 21 -8.23 -13.78 9.42
CA ARG A 21 -8.89 -12.75 8.60
C ARG A 21 -9.08 -11.44 9.36
N THR A 22 -8.47 -11.31 10.52
CA THR A 22 -8.64 -10.14 11.38
C THR A 22 -7.30 -9.57 11.81
N ASN A 23 -7.26 -8.27 12.06
CA ASN A 23 -6.06 -7.59 12.58
C ASN A 23 -5.61 -8.15 13.95
N LYS A 24 -6.50 -8.83 14.69
CA LYS A 24 -6.16 -9.42 15.99
C LYS A 24 -5.08 -10.49 15.91
N ASP A 25 -4.92 -11.09 14.74
CA ASP A 25 -4.01 -12.21 14.54
C ASP A 25 -2.71 -11.77 13.84
N GLY A 26 -2.43 -10.48 13.83
CA GLY A 26 -1.20 -9.98 13.24
C GLY A 26 -0.89 -8.55 13.63
N VAL A 27 0.19 -8.03 13.08
CA VAL A 27 0.69 -6.67 13.32
C VAL A 27 0.44 -5.83 12.08
N THR A 28 -0.37 -4.78 12.19
CA THR A 28 -0.60 -3.86 11.07
C THR A 28 0.65 -3.02 10.78
N PRO A 29 0.82 -2.48 9.56
CA PRO A 29 1.91 -1.55 9.26
C PRO A 29 1.99 -0.38 10.25
N LEU A 30 0.83 0.20 10.58
CA LEU A 30 0.73 1.30 11.56
C LEU A 30 1.24 0.88 12.95
N GLU A 31 0.83 -0.29 13.43
CA GLU A 31 1.28 -0.82 14.74
C GLU A 31 2.78 -1.12 14.73
N GLY A 32 3.28 -1.78 13.68
CA GLY A 32 4.70 -2.08 13.53
C GLY A 32 5.57 -0.83 13.54
N ILE A 33 5.15 0.22 12.81
CA ILE A 33 5.83 1.51 12.80
C ILE A 33 5.78 2.17 14.17
N ARG A 34 4.62 2.24 14.81
CA ARG A 34 4.47 2.81 16.17
C ARG A 34 5.40 2.13 17.16
N LYS A 35 5.34 0.80 17.24
CA LYS A 35 6.15 0.01 18.15
C LYS A 35 7.64 0.23 17.96
N LEU A 36 8.08 0.31 16.70
CA LEU A 36 9.49 0.50 16.37
C LEU A 36 9.99 1.91 16.68
N THR A 37 9.12 2.92 16.52
CA THR A 37 9.48 4.34 16.67
C THR A 37 9.26 4.89 18.07
N GLU A 38 8.48 4.22 18.91
CA GLU A 38 8.16 4.61 20.29
C GLU A 38 9.40 4.96 21.13
N PRO A 39 10.47 4.13 21.15
CA PRO A 39 11.66 4.43 21.97
C PRO A 39 12.39 5.71 21.55
N PHE A 40 12.12 6.23 20.36
CA PHE A 40 12.76 7.43 19.82
C PHE A 40 11.87 8.68 19.94
N GLY A 41 10.69 8.56 20.52
CA GLY A 41 9.74 9.68 20.67
C GLY A 41 9.23 10.22 19.32
N ILE A 42 9.25 9.42 18.26
CA ILE A 42 8.78 9.86 16.93
C ILE A 42 7.26 9.94 16.92
N GLN A 43 6.74 11.11 16.59
CA GLN A 43 5.30 11.32 16.50
C GLN A 43 4.74 10.70 15.22
N ILE A 44 3.75 9.81 15.36
CA ILE A 44 3.04 9.17 14.24
C ILE A 44 1.65 9.80 14.10
N ARG A 45 1.36 10.33 12.91
CA ARG A 45 0.03 10.81 12.50
C ARG A 45 -0.57 9.81 11.53
N TYR A 46 -1.73 9.29 11.86
CA TYR A 46 -2.45 8.35 11.00
C TYR A 46 -3.64 9.00 10.32
N ALA A 47 -3.84 8.67 9.06
CA ALA A 47 -5.07 8.99 8.32
C ALA A 47 -5.32 7.91 7.25
N GLN A 48 -6.51 7.34 7.22
CA GLN A 48 -6.87 6.38 6.17
C GLN A 48 -6.89 7.03 4.78
N GLY A 49 -7.36 8.27 4.67
CA GLY A 49 -7.39 9.07 3.44
C GLY A 49 -8.44 8.66 2.42
N CYS A 50 -8.63 7.38 2.18
CA CYS A 50 -9.70 6.82 1.34
C CYS A 50 -9.97 5.36 1.71
N SER A 51 -11.07 4.81 1.24
CA SER A 51 -11.31 3.37 1.29
C SER A 51 -10.67 2.66 0.09
N MET A 52 -10.70 1.32 0.09
CA MET A 52 -10.07 0.51 -0.95
C MET A 52 -10.71 0.69 -2.32
N MET A 53 -12.03 0.74 -2.37
CA MET A 53 -12.80 0.70 -3.62
C MET A 53 -13.59 1.98 -3.91
N SER A 54 -13.99 2.75 -2.88
CA SER A 54 -14.81 3.93 -3.09
C SER A 54 -14.07 5.05 -3.82
N LEU A 55 -14.77 5.73 -4.71
CA LEU A 55 -14.30 6.94 -5.38
C LEU A 55 -14.41 8.20 -4.50
N ASP A 56 -14.96 8.07 -3.29
CA ASP A 56 -15.11 9.17 -2.36
C ASP A 56 -13.75 9.72 -1.92
N THR A 57 -13.65 11.02 -1.89
CA THR A 57 -12.41 11.75 -1.57
C THR A 57 -12.50 12.59 -0.29
N ILE A 58 -13.60 12.47 0.45
CA ILE A 58 -13.89 13.32 1.61
C ILE A 58 -12.78 13.28 2.68
N HIS A 59 -12.14 12.13 2.84
CA HIS A 59 -11.08 11.94 3.84
C HIS A 59 -9.67 12.29 3.34
N ILE A 60 -9.50 12.66 2.05
CA ILE A 60 -8.19 13.04 1.51
C ILE A 60 -7.67 14.31 2.19
N ALA A 61 -8.55 15.26 2.52
CA ALA A 61 -8.16 16.50 3.16
C ALA A 61 -7.47 16.27 4.52
N SER A 62 -7.98 15.36 5.34
CA SER A 62 -7.36 15.01 6.63
C SER A 62 -6.01 14.31 6.46
N ALA A 63 -5.85 13.49 5.43
CA ALA A 63 -4.58 12.85 5.10
C ALA A 63 -3.53 13.87 4.62
N VAL A 64 -3.94 14.84 3.80
CA VAL A 64 -3.08 15.95 3.37
C VAL A 64 -2.60 16.76 4.57
N GLU A 65 -3.48 17.05 5.53
CA GLU A 65 -3.11 17.77 6.75
C GLU A 65 -2.13 16.97 7.62
N ALA A 66 -2.36 15.66 7.78
CA ALA A 66 -1.42 14.79 8.48
C ALA A 66 -0.03 14.79 7.82
N ALA A 67 0.03 14.76 6.48
CA ALA A 67 1.28 14.83 5.73
C ALA A 67 1.97 16.19 5.90
N ARG A 68 1.24 17.30 5.80
CA ARG A 68 1.81 18.66 5.98
C ARG A 68 2.44 18.86 7.34
N GLN A 69 1.83 18.31 8.38
CA GLN A 69 2.30 18.37 9.77
C GLN A 69 3.41 17.37 10.09
N SER A 70 3.89 16.61 9.10
CA SER A 70 4.91 15.58 9.27
C SER A 70 6.15 15.89 8.43
N ASP A 71 7.27 15.25 8.75
CA ASP A 71 8.52 15.41 8.01
C ASP A 71 8.57 14.50 6.79
N VAL A 72 7.88 13.36 6.85
CA VAL A 72 7.76 12.37 5.77
C VAL A 72 6.38 11.73 5.79
N ALA A 73 5.86 11.35 4.63
CA ALA A 73 4.64 10.58 4.49
C ALA A 73 4.95 9.17 3.96
N ILE A 74 4.42 8.16 4.64
CA ILE A 74 4.47 6.76 4.20
C ILE A 74 3.05 6.35 3.83
N LEU A 75 2.83 6.04 2.56
CA LEU A 75 1.54 5.63 2.04
C LEU A 75 1.47 4.12 1.90
N PHE A 76 0.39 3.53 2.37
CA PHE A 76 0.05 2.11 2.21
C PHE A 76 -1.19 2.00 1.34
N CYS A 77 -0.99 1.68 0.08
CA CYS A 77 -2.04 1.54 -0.94
C CYS A 77 -1.91 0.20 -1.65
N GLY A 78 -2.93 -0.18 -2.39
CA GLY A 78 -2.86 -1.40 -3.19
C GLY A 78 -4.17 -2.16 -3.27
N SER A 79 -4.16 -3.39 -2.79
CA SER A 79 -5.31 -4.29 -2.84
C SER A 79 -5.66 -4.88 -1.48
N SER A 80 -6.86 -5.42 -1.41
CA SER A 80 -7.36 -6.25 -0.33
C SER A 80 -7.88 -7.55 -0.93
N SER A 81 -7.43 -8.66 -0.36
CA SER A 81 -7.84 -9.99 -0.82
C SER A 81 -9.24 -10.36 -0.36
N ALA A 82 -9.96 -11.07 -1.19
CA ALA A 82 -11.21 -11.69 -0.83
C ALA A 82 -10.98 -12.68 0.33
N SER A 83 -11.60 -12.42 1.45
CA SER A 83 -11.75 -13.43 2.50
C SER A 83 -13.21 -13.58 2.82
N LEU A 84 -13.64 -14.78 3.21
CA LEU A 84 -15.04 -15.10 3.48
C LEU A 84 -15.69 -14.22 4.58
N ALA A 85 -14.93 -13.39 5.28
CA ALA A 85 -15.41 -12.51 6.35
C ALA A 85 -15.27 -11.02 6.02
N ARG A 86 -14.77 -10.65 4.82
CA ARG A 86 -14.60 -9.25 4.43
C ARG A 86 -15.77 -8.72 3.64
N ASP A 87 -15.95 -7.42 3.72
CA ASP A 87 -16.88 -6.70 2.85
C ASP A 87 -16.39 -6.81 1.40
N TYR A 88 -17.17 -7.43 0.55
CA TYR A 88 -16.89 -7.54 -0.87
C TYR A 88 -16.75 -6.18 -1.54
N ASN A 89 -17.36 -5.12 -1.00
CA ASN A 89 -17.23 -3.76 -1.51
C ASN A 89 -15.81 -3.16 -1.28
N GLU A 90 -15.01 -3.77 -0.39
CA GLU A 90 -13.63 -3.34 -0.11
C GLU A 90 -12.60 -4.36 -0.61
N THR A 91 -13.01 -5.29 -1.49
CA THR A 91 -12.17 -6.36 -2.03
C THR A 91 -11.94 -6.14 -3.53
N ASN A 92 -10.69 -6.23 -3.96
CA ASN A 92 -10.30 -6.05 -5.36
C ASN A 92 -9.22 -7.06 -5.83
N CYS A 93 -8.98 -8.09 -5.03
CA CYS A 93 -7.98 -9.13 -5.32
C CYS A 93 -8.45 -10.47 -4.75
N GLY A 94 -7.94 -11.56 -5.28
CA GLY A 94 -8.24 -12.91 -4.85
C GLY A 94 -9.13 -13.67 -5.82
N GLU A 95 -9.50 -14.87 -5.46
CA GLU A 95 -10.33 -15.73 -6.30
C GLU A 95 -11.70 -15.10 -6.54
N GLY A 96 -12.10 -15.05 -7.81
CA GLY A 96 -13.36 -14.44 -8.23
C GLY A 96 -13.35 -12.90 -8.31
N PHE A 97 -12.19 -12.27 -8.16
CA PHE A 97 -12.04 -10.80 -8.21
C PHE A 97 -11.08 -10.37 -9.31
N ASP A 98 -11.60 -10.27 -10.51
CA ASP A 98 -10.89 -9.72 -11.66
C ASP A 98 -11.05 -8.19 -11.73
N LEU A 99 -10.08 -7.53 -12.32
CA LEU A 99 -10.12 -6.10 -12.59
C LEU A 99 -10.16 -5.85 -14.10
N ALA A 100 -11.06 -4.98 -14.52
CA ALA A 100 -11.10 -4.50 -15.91
C ALA A 100 -9.96 -3.52 -16.23
N ASP A 101 -9.41 -2.86 -15.21
CA ASP A 101 -8.27 -1.94 -15.30
C ASP A 101 -7.26 -2.30 -14.20
N LEU A 102 -5.97 -2.12 -14.51
CA LEU A 102 -4.87 -2.36 -13.59
C LEU A 102 -4.45 -1.11 -12.81
N ALA A 103 -5.15 0.00 -12.92
CA ALA A 103 -4.92 1.16 -12.06
C ALA A 103 -5.31 0.84 -10.60
N LEU A 104 -4.73 1.60 -9.66
CA LEU A 104 -5.16 1.55 -8.26
C LEU A 104 -6.64 1.89 -8.16
N THR A 105 -7.39 1.05 -7.45
CA THR A 105 -8.86 1.18 -7.35
C THR A 105 -9.29 2.36 -6.49
N GLY A 106 -10.53 2.78 -6.67
CA GLY A 106 -11.14 3.82 -5.86
C GLY A 106 -10.44 5.18 -5.98
N ALA A 107 -10.32 5.87 -4.86
CA ALA A 107 -9.66 7.17 -4.77
C ALA A 107 -8.15 7.10 -4.47
N GLN A 108 -7.53 5.91 -4.46
CA GLN A 108 -6.13 5.72 -4.04
C GLN A 108 -5.14 6.55 -4.88
N GLY A 109 -5.29 6.56 -6.21
CA GLY A 109 -4.44 7.36 -7.08
C GLY A 109 -4.60 8.88 -6.85
N LYS A 110 -5.81 9.34 -6.49
CA LYS A 110 -6.04 10.75 -6.10
C LYS A 110 -5.38 11.06 -4.76
N LEU A 111 -5.46 10.15 -3.80
CA LEU A 111 -4.80 10.28 -2.50
C LEU A 111 -3.28 10.43 -2.68
N ILE A 112 -2.63 9.53 -3.42
CA ILE A 112 -1.18 9.58 -3.66
C ILE A 112 -0.77 10.92 -4.28
N LYS A 113 -1.50 11.38 -5.30
CA LYS A 113 -1.23 12.67 -5.95
C LYS A 113 -1.40 13.85 -5.00
N ALA A 114 -2.43 13.82 -4.16
CA ALA A 114 -2.69 14.89 -3.17
C ALA A 114 -1.59 14.95 -2.11
N ILE A 115 -1.09 13.80 -1.63
CA ILE A 115 0.02 13.77 -0.67
C ILE A 115 1.32 14.22 -1.33
N HIS A 116 1.63 13.76 -2.55
CA HIS A 116 2.79 14.24 -3.31
C HIS A 116 2.77 15.76 -3.49
N ALA A 117 1.61 16.35 -3.77
CA ALA A 117 1.44 17.79 -3.93
C ALA A 117 1.72 18.63 -2.65
N THR A 118 1.87 17.98 -1.48
CA THR A 118 2.31 18.66 -0.25
C THR A 118 3.77 19.07 -0.28
N GLY A 119 4.57 18.54 -1.19
CA GLY A 119 6.01 18.73 -1.28
C GLY A 119 6.82 17.97 -0.22
N LYS A 120 6.18 17.20 0.64
CA LYS A 120 6.89 16.35 1.61
C LYS A 120 7.50 15.12 0.94
N PRO A 121 8.60 14.58 1.47
CA PRO A 121 9.11 13.28 1.04
C PRO A 121 8.05 12.21 1.18
N VAL A 122 7.86 11.40 0.14
CA VAL A 122 6.83 10.34 0.10
C VAL A 122 7.49 8.99 -0.14
N ILE A 123 7.11 8.02 0.65
CA ILE A 123 7.40 6.59 0.42
C ILE A 123 6.06 5.91 0.13
N LEU A 124 5.97 5.18 -0.97
CA LEU A 124 4.79 4.38 -1.32
C LEU A 124 5.08 2.90 -1.06
N VAL A 125 4.29 2.29 -0.22
CA VAL A 125 4.25 0.84 -0.01
C VAL A 125 3.01 0.30 -0.70
N LEU A 126 3.21 -0.51 -1.73
CA LEU A 126 2.13 -1.22 -2.41
C LEU A 126 1.92 -2.57 -1.75
N VAL A 127 0.82 -2.69 -1.03
CA VAL A 127 0.37 -3.95 -0.42
C VAL A 127 -0.57 -4.62 -1.43
N THR A 128 -0.12 -5.69 -2.07
CA THR A 128 -0.87 -6.20 -3.22
C THR A 128 -0.70 -7.69 -3.45
N GLY A 129 -1.74 -8.33 -3.98
CA GLY A 129 -1.69 -9.71 -4.49
C GLY A 129 -1.55 -9.79 -6.02
N LYS A 130 -1.47 -8.63 -6.71
CA LYS A 130 -1.34 -8.53 -8.16
C LYS A 130 -0.54 -7.30 -8.58
N PRO A 131 0.06 -7.26 -9.79
CA PRO A 131 0.70 -6.05 -10.29
C PRO A 131 -0.34 -4.98 -10.65
N PHE A 132 -0.03 -3.72 -10.31
CA PHE A 132 -0.79 -2.55 -10.72
C PHE A 132 -0.04 -1.73 -11.77
N SER A 133 -0.77 -0.99 -12.59
CA SER A 133 -0.22 0.04 -13.47
C SER A 133 0.06 1.30 -12.64
N ILE A 134 1.34 1.52 -12.33
CA ILE A 134 1.81 2.62 -11.46
C ILE A 134 2.78 3.56 -12.21
N ALA A 135 2.52 3.80 -13.48
CA ALA A 135 3.41 4.60 -14.33
C ALA A 135 3.62 6.03 -13.80
N TRP A 136 2.55 6.66 -13.29
CA TRP A 136 2.65 7.99 -12.69
C TRP A 136 3.45 7.94 -11.38
N GLU A 137 3.14 7.02 -10.50
CA GLU A 137 3.81 6.83 -9.21
C GLU A 137 5.30 6.57 -9.40
N LYS A 138 5.66 5.68 -10.30
CA LYS A 138 7.06 5.39 -10.66
C LYS A 138 7.83 6.64 -11.09
N LYS A 139 7.18 7.58 -11.77
CA LYS A 139 7.81 8.82 -12.24
C LYS A 139 7.97 9.87 -11.14
N HIS A 140 7.06 9.92 -10.16
CA HIS A 140 6.94 11.05 -9.25
C HIS A 140 7.26 10.69 -7.79
N ILE A 141 7.15 9.42 -7.39
CA ILE A 141 7.40 8.98 -6.01
C ILE A 141 8.85 8.46 -5.91
N PRO A 142 9.67 9.05 -5.04
CA PRO A 142 11.11 8.74 -4.99
C PRO A 142 11.43 7.34 -4.45
N ALA A 143 10.55 6.76 -3.63
CA ALA A 143 10.73 5.42 -3.07
C ALA A 143 9.43 4.63 -3.12
N ILE A 144 9.47 3.47 -3.78
CA ILE A 144 8.34 2.54 -3.88
C ILE A 144 8.78 1.16 -3.43
N LEU A 145 8.06 0.59 -2.48
CA LEU A 145 8.24 -0.78 -2.01
C LEU A 145 7.03 -1.60 -2.44
N ILE A 146 7.28 -2.78 -2.98
CA ILE A 146 6.22 -3.76 -3.24
C ILE A 146 6.21 -4.74 -2.08
N GLN A 147 5.19 -4.64 -1.27
CA GLN A 147 4.89 -5.57 -0.20
C GLN A 147 3.74 -6.43 -0.65
N TRP A 148 4.00 -7.70 -0.90
CA TRP A 148 2.94 -8.66 -1.15
C TRP A 148 2.11 -8.86 0.13
N TYR A 149 1.19 -9.79 0.15
CA TYR A 149 0.47 -10.13 1.37
C TYR A 149 1.40 -10.89 2.32
N ALA A 150 1.90 -10.21 3.34
CA ALA A 150 2.96 -10.74 4.20
C ALA A 150 2.43 -11.40 5.49
N GLY A 151 1.10 -11.36 5.72
CA GLY A 151 0.45 -12.07 6.82
C GLY A 151 0.74 -11.49 8.19
N GLU A 152 0.81 -12.36 9.22
CA GLU A 152 0.83 -11.99 10.64
C GLU A 152 1.87 -10.93 11.02
N GLN A 153 3.07 -11.01 10.47
CA GLN A 153 4.18 -10.12 10.80
C GLN A 153 4.41 -9.00 9.78
N GLU A 154 3.41 -8.73 8.97
CA GLU A 154 3.44 -7.71 7.92
C GLU A 154 3.96 -6.36 8.44
N GLY A 155 3.38 -5.84 9.51
CA GLY A 155 3.76 -4.56 10.10
C GLY A 155 5.15 -4.55 10.70
N SER A 156 5.55 -5.62 11.39
CA SER A 156 6.90 -5.74 11.95
C SER A 156 7.95 -5.79 10.85
N SER A 157 7.67 -6.54 9.80
CA SER A 157 8.56 -6.73 8.66
C SER A 157 8.77 -5.42 7.89
N ILE A 158 7.69 -4.75 7.51
CA ILE A 158 7.80 -3.50 6.75
C ILE A 158 8.42 -2.39 7.59
N ALA A 159 8.13 -2.30 8.89
CA ALA A 159 8.79 -1.34 9.76
C ALA A 159 10.30 -1.56 9.81
N ASN A 160 10.78 -2.80 9.94
CA ASN A 160 12.20 -3.11 9.94
C ASN A 160 12.90 -2.68 8.63
N ILE A 161 12.24 -2.82 7.48
CA ILE A 161 12.75 -2.37 6.19
C ILE A 161 12.77 -0.84 6.11
N LEU A 162 11.67 -0.18 6.43
CA LEU A 162 11.55 1.27 6.33
C LEU A 162 12.55 2.02 7.22
N PHE A 163 12.90 1.44 8.37
CA PHE A 163 13.85 2.04 9.32
C PHE A 163 15.27 1.45 9.25
N GLY A 164 15.58 0.70 8.20
CA GLY A 164 16.94 0.23 7.91
C GLY A 164 17.46 -0.87 8.83
N LYS A 165 16.61 -1.53 9.62
CA LYS A 165 17.01 -2.71 10.41
C LYS A 165 17.23 -3.94 9.54
N THR A 166 16.53 -4.00 8.41
CA THR A 166 16.65 -5.05 7.41
C THR A 166 16.75 -4.42 6.04
N ASN A 167 17.75 -4.81 5.25
CA ASN A 167 17.86 -4.39 3.87
C ASN A 167 16.97 -5.27 2.98
N PRO A 168 16.07 -4.69 2.14
CA PRO A 168 15.25 -5.48 1.24
C PRO A 168 16.13 -6.17 0.18
N SER A 169 15.97 -7.49 0.04
CA SER A 169 16.74 -8.30 -0.92
C SER A 169 15.87 -8.90 -2.02
N GLY A 170 14.56 -8.75 -1.93
CA GLY A 170 13.61 -9.30 -2.90
C GLY A 170 13.65 -8.57 -4.24
N HIS A 171 13.42 -9.31 -5.32
CA HIS A 171 13.20 -8.79 -6.66
C HIS A 171 11.77 -9.08 -7.10
N LEU A 172 11.25 -8.27 -8.03
CA LEU A 172 9.93 -8.52 -8.60
C LEU A 172 9.91 -9.86 -9.35
N THR A 173 8.92 -10.67 -9.05
CA THR A 173 8.70 -11.99 -9.69
C THR A 173 7.76 -11.92 -10.89
N VAL A 174 7.17 -10.74 -11.12
CA VAL A 174 6.21 -10.47 -12.20
C VAL A 174 6.41 -9.05 -12.71
N SER A 175 6.19 -8.85 -14.02
CA SER A 175 6.25 -7.53 -14.64
C SER A 175 5.10 -6.64 -14.17
N PHE A 176 5.38 -5.37 -13.90
CA PHE A 176 4.38 -4.34 -13.65
C PHE A 176 4.10 -3.61 -14.96
N PRO A 177 2.91 -3.75 -15.56
CA PRO A 177 2.60 -3.15 -16.85
C PRO A 177 2.40 -1.64 -16.72
N GLN A 178 2.66 -0.90 -17.79
CA GLN A 178 2.40 0.55 -17.82
C GLN A 178 0.91 0.89 -17.88
N SER A 179 0.13 0.01 -18.49
CA SER A 179 -1.32 0.13 -18.63
C SER A 179 -1.92 -1.24 -18.93
N SER A 180 -3.24 -1.39 -18.84
CA SER A 180 -3.95 -2.61 -19.25
C SER A 180 -3.69 -2.97 -20.72
N GLY A 181 -3.48 -1.96 -21.59
CA GLY A 181 -3.14 -2.16 -23.00
C GLY A 181 -1.70 -2.66 -23.26
N HIS A 182 -0.85 -2.71 -22.22
CA HIS A 182 0.51 -3.26 -22.32
C HIS A 182 0.55 -4.79 -22.11
N LEU A 183 -0.58 -5.41 -21.83
CA LEU A 183 -0.63 -6.86 -21.66
C LEU A 183 -0.64 -7.60 -23.03
N PRO A 184 0.03 -8.76 -23.12
CA PRO A 184 0.80 -9.46 -22.08
C PRO A 184 2.17 -8.79 -21.84
N ALA A 185 2.52 -8.58 -20.55
CA ALA A 185 3.79 -7.97 -20.13
C ALA A 185 4.63 -9.00 -19.38
N TYR A 186 5.63 -9.57 -20.03
CA TYR A 186 6.54 -10.52 -19.41
C TYR A 186 8.00 -10.22 -19.78
N TYR A 187 8.91 -10.43 -18.85
CA TYR A 187 10.32 -10.03 -19.00
C TYR A 187 11.06 -10.79 -20.09
N ASN A 188 10.63 -12.01 -20.41
CA ASN A 188 11.28 -12.91 -21.35
C ASN A 188 10.67 -12.84 -22.78
N HIS A 189 10.00 -11.73 -23.11
CA HIS A 189 9.51 -11.49 -24.45
C HIS A 189 10.70 -11.43 -25.43
N LEU A 190 10.65 -12.25 -26.46
CA LEU A 190 11.68 -12.24 -27.49
C LEU A 190 11.59 -10.95 -28.32
N PRO A 191 12.74 -10.38 -28.71
CA PRO A 191 12.75 -9.27 -29.67
C PRO A 191 12.11 -9.73 -31.00
N THR A 192 11.08 -9.05 -31.44
CA THR A 192 10.41 -9.30 -32.74
C THR A 192 10.80 -8.22 -33.70
#